data_e1e142915c5758f6da0c3b538b01ba8d
#
_entry.id   e1e142915c5758f6da0c3b538b01ba8d
#
_cell.length_a   1.000
_cell.length_b   1.000
_cell.length_c   1.000
_cell.angle_alpha   90.00
_cell.angle_beta   90.00
_cell.angle_gamma   90.00
#
_symmetry.space_group_name_H-M   'P 1'
#
loop_
_entity.id
_entity.type
_entity.pdbx_description
1 polymer ?
#
loop_
_entity_poly.entity_id
_entity_poly.type
_entity_poly.pdbx_seq_one_letter_code
_entity_poly.pdbx_strand_id
1 'polypeptide(L)'
;MENKLLEVSTFTGDGYKPLIDFNCWRVALLRYCDDMDPDMMASLERHMQTDEVFVLLEGKAALFLAGGDGSEELSVEMMQSGLLYNVKQAAWHNAVLSRDATILLVENRDTCRDNSEYFPITPAQRAVIVQTARAMCG
;
A
#
# COMPACT_ATOMS: atom_id res chain seq x y z
N MET A 1 19.38 -12.67 -21.62
CA MET A 1 19.79 -11.74 -22.69
C MET A 1 19.20 -10.37 -22.42
N GLU A 2 20.04 -9.38 -22.43
CA GLU A 2 19.59 -8.01 -22.21
C GLU A 2 19.02 -7.42 -23.49
N ASN A 3 17.86 -6.77 -23.38
CA ASN A 3 17.21 -6.10 -24.50
C ASN A 3 17.22 -4.59 -24.22
N LYS A 4 17.87 -3.82 -25.08
CA LYS A 4 18.00 -2.37 -24.90
C LYS A 4 16.69 -1.61 -25.12
N LEU A 5 15.68 -2.26 -25.69
CA LEU A 5 14.37 -1.66 -25.97
C LEU A 5 13.33 -2.04 -24.91
N LEU A 6 13.69 -2.92 -23.97
CA LEU A 6 12.75 -3.44 -22.99
C LEU A 6 13.45 -3.62 -21.64
N GLU A 7 12.82 -3.15 -20.58
CA GLU A 7 13.22 -3.41 -19.21
C GLU A 7 12.21 -4.37 -18.57
N VAL A 8 12.70 -5.45 -17.99
CA VAL A 8 11.86 -6.44 -17.31
C VAL A 8 12.30 -6.51 -15.86
N SER A 9 11.37 -6.32 -14.93
CA SER A 9 11.65 -6.29 -13.51
C SER A 9 10.67 -7.15 -12.73
N THR A 10 11.13 -7.71 -11.63
CA THR A 10 10.30 -8.38 -10.64
C THR A 10 10.93 -8.23 -9.26
N PHE A 11 10.17 -8.57 -8.22
CA PHE A 11 10.64 -8.49 -6.85
C PHE A 11 9.98 -9.58 -6.03
N THR A 12 10.78 -10.41 -5.36
CA THR A 12 10.32 -11.49 -4.51
C THR A 12 10.76 -11.33 -3.06
N GLY A 13 11.37 -10.19 -2.72
CA GLY A 13 11.78 -9.87 -1.36
C GLY A 13 10.63 -9.32 -0.51
N ASP A 14 10.97 -8.78 0.64
CA ASP A 14 10.01 -8.24 1.59
C ASP A 14 9.89 -6.72 1.45
N GLY A 15 8.66 -6.21 1.65
CA GLY A 15 8.40 -4.79 1.72
C GLY A 15 8.22 -4.12 0.37
N TYR A 16 8.47 -2.82 0.37
CA TYR A 16 8.27 -1.95 -0.80
C TYR A 16 9.56 -1.86 -1.62
N LYS A 17 9.43 -2.02 -2.93
CA LYS A 17 10.58 -1.93 -3.85
C LYS A 17 10.20 -1.14 -5.09
N PRO A 18 10.73 0.08 -5.29
CA PRO A 18 10.57 0.79 -6.58
C PRO A 18 11.42 0.09 -7.64
N LEU A 19 10.84 -0.17 -8.80
CA LEU A 19 11.48 -0.96 -9.85
C LEU A 19 11.65 -0.21 -11.15
N ILE A 20 10.65 0.57 -11.56
CA ILE A 20 10.63 1.25 -12.84
C ILE A 20 10.20 2.70 -12.61
N ASP A 21 10.91 3.64 -13.20
CA ASP A 21 10.49 5.03 -13.17
C ASP A 21 10.79 5.74 -14.48
N PHE A 22 10.03 6.78 -14.77
CA PHE A 22 10.26 7.63 -15.92
C PHE A 22 9.65 9.00 -15.67
N ASN A 23 10.42 10.05 -15.89
CA ASN A 23 10.00 11.43 -15.67
C ASN A 23 9.35 11.61 -14.28
N CYS A 24 8.02 11.72 -14.21
CA CYS A 24 7.32 12.04 -12.97
C CYS A 24 6.65 10.85 -12.28
N TRP A 25 6.71 9.66 -12.84
CA TRP A 25 6.04 8.49 -12.24
C TRP A 25 7.00 7.36 -11.92
N ARG A 26 6.58 6.48 -11.02
CA ARG A 26 7.30 5.24 -10.75
C ARG A 26 6.32 4.11 -10.48
N VAL A 27 6.78 2.90 -10.77
CA VAL A 27 6.08 1.65 -10.48
C VAL A 27 6.89 0.87 -9.46
N ALA A 28 6.22 0.41 -8.42
CA ALA A 28 6.83 -0.37 -7.36
C ALA A 28 6.03 -1.65 -7.14
N LEU A 29 6.66 -2.64 -6.50
CA LEU A 29 5.96 -3.78 -5.95
C LEU A 29 6.03 -3.72 -4.43
N LEU A 30 4.92 -4.08 -3.80
CA LEU A 30 4.79 -4.17 -2.35
C LEU A 30 4.48 -5.61 -1.98
N ARG A 31 5.30 -6.17 -1.12
CA ARG A 31 5.11 -7.52 -0.58
C ARG A 31 5.09 -7.44 0.94
N TYR A 32 4.60 -8.49 1.57
CA TYR A 32 4.54 -8.54 3.03
C TYR A 32 5.93 -8.33 3.63
N CYS A 33 5.99 -7.57 4.73
CA CYS A 33 7.14 -7.50 5.62
C CYS A 33 6.62 -7.36 7.06
N ASP A 34 7.50 -7.59 8.03
CA ASP A 34 7.09 -7.64 9.44
C ASP A 34 6.47 -6.33 9.93
N ASP A 35 6.91 -5.19 9.41
CA ASP A 35 6.34 -3.89 9.78
C ASP A 35 4.87 -3.74 9.35
N MET A 36 4.40 -4.58 8.45
CA MET A 36 3.02 -4.57 7.97
C MET A 36 2.11 -5.52 8.76
N ASP A 37 2.67 -6.26 9.70
CA ASP A 37 1.86 -7.07 10.61
C ASP A 37 0.88 -6.14 11.34
N PRO A 38 -0.40 -6.52 11.49
CA PRO A 38 -1.40 -5.65 12.12
C PRO A 38 -1.00 -5.13 13.49
N ASP A 39 -0.26 -5.91 14.27
CA ASP A 39 0.18 -5.49 15.60
C ASP A 39 1.40 -4.57 15.56
N MET A 40 2.15 -4.57 14.45
CA MET A 40 3.38 -3.78 14.27
C MET A 40 3.17 -2.51 13.46
N MET A 41 2.08 -2.41 12.70
CA MET A 41 1.78 -1.25 11.87
C MET A 41 1.69 0.02 12.72
N ALA A 42 2.51 1.02 12.42
CA ALA A 42 2.66 2.20 13.29
C ALA A 42 1.66 3.30 13.00
N SER A 43 1.33 3.53 11.74
CA SER A 43 0.58 4.72 11.34
C SER A 43 -0.22 4.50 10.05
N LEU A 44 -1.22 5.34 9.87
CA LEU A 44 -1.74 5.62 8.54
C LEU A 44 -0.82 6.64 7.89
N GLU A 45 -0.81 6.67 6.56
CA GLU A 45 -0.03 7.65 5.82
C GLU A 45 -0.89 8.30 4.73
N ARG A 46 -0.49 9.50 4.30
CA ARG A 46 -1.09 10.11 3.12
C ARG A 46 0.00 10.83 2.32
N HIS A 47 -0.16 10.82 1.02
CA HIS A 47 0.77 11.48 0.11
C HIS A 47 0.16 12.78 -0.39
N MET A 48 0.88 13.88 -0.20
CA MET A 48 0.31 15.20 -0.39
C MET A 48 0.36 15.70 -1.83
N GLN A 49 1.13 15.04 -2.70
CA GLN A 49 1.39 15.51 -4.05
C GLN A 49 1.09 14.48 -5.14
N THR A 50 0.43 13.37 -4.79
CA THR A 50 0.16 12.30 -5.75
C THR A 50 -1.07 11.50 -5.35
N ASP A 51 -1.77 10.94 -6.33
CA ASP A 51 -2.60 9.76 -6.12
C ASP A 51 -1.67 8.54 -6.05
N GLU A 52 -2.14 7.43 -5.51
CA GLU A 52 -1.40 6.17 -5.51
C GLU A 52 -2.32 5.04 -5.97
N VAL A 53 -1.95 4.40 -7.08
CA VAL A 53 -2.72 3.26 -7.61
C VAL A 53 -2.20 1.97 -7.01
N PHE A 54 -3.11 1.13 -6.53
CA PHE A 54 -2.83 -0.21 -5.99
C PHE A 54 -3.50 -1.24 -6.87
N VAL A 55 -2.76 -2.27 -7.30
CA VAL A 55 -3.31 -3.40 -8.05
C VAL A 55 -2.84 -4.70 -7.40
N LEU A 56 -3.77 -5.54 -6.97
CA LEU A 56 -3.42 -6.83 -6.38
C LEU A 56 -3.07 -7.82 -7.50
N LEU A 57 -1.83 -8.31 -7.49
CA LEU A 57 -1.35 -9.28 -8.48
C LEU A 57 -1.49 -10.72 -7.97
N GLU A 58 -1.21 -10.96 -6.70
CA GLU A 58 -1.24 -12.28 -6.07
C GLU A 58 -1.66 -12.16 -4.61
N GLY A 59 -2.17 -13.24 -4.05
CA GLY A 59 -2.51 -13.32 -2.64
C GLY A 59 -3.76 -12.55 -2.27
N LYS A 60 -3.83 -12.11 -1.02
CA LYS A 60 -4.96 -11.37 -0.46
C LYS A 60 -4.46 -10.09 0.19
N ALA A 61 -5.26 -9.05 0.09
CA ALA A 61 -4.96 -7.77 0.72
C ALA A 61 -6.23 -6.98 0.98
N ALA A 62 -6.15 -6.07 1.95
CA ALA A 62 -7.22 -5.12 2.23
C ALA A 62 -6.62 -3.73 2.38
N LEU A 63 -7.31 -2.73 1.83
CA LEU A 63 -6.98 -1.32 1.99
C LEU A 63 -7.81 -0.73 3.12
N PHE A 64 -7.17 0.12 3.91
CA PHE A 64 -7.83 0.91 4.95
C PHE A 64 -7.74 2.38 4.58
N LEU A 65 -8.85 3.10 4.71
CA LEU A 65 -8.94 4.50 4.34
C LEU A 65 -9.63 5.28 5.46
N ALA A 66 -9.13 6.47 5.72
CA ALA A 66 -9.74 7.39 6.68
C ALA A 66 -9.73 8.80 6.10
N GLY A 67 -10.75 9.58 6.46
CA GLY A 67 -10.82 10.99 6.13
C GLY A 67 -10.30 11.88 7.25
N GLY A 68 -10.60 13.17 7.14
CA GLY A 68 -10.30 14.16 8.17
C GLY A 68 -8.83 14.22 8.56
N ASP A 69 -8.58 14.15 9.86
CA ASP A 69 -7.22 14.22 10.41
C ASP A 69 -6.53 12.85 10.51
N GLY A 70 -7.17 11.80 10.06
CA GLY A 70 -6.63 10.43 10.12
C GLY A 70 -7.12 9.61 11.31
N SER A 71 -7.82 10.23 12.28
CA SER A 71 -8.31 9.53 13.46
C SER A 71 -9.69 8.92 13.28
N GLU A 72 -10.31 9.15 12.15
CA GLU A 72 -11.67 8.72 11.88
C GLU A 72 -11.78 7.20 11.73
N GLU A 73 -13.02 6.71 11.75
CA GLU A 73 -13.31 5.30 11.52
C GLU A 73 -12.78 4.87 10.15
N LEU A 74 -12.13 3.71 10.11
CA LEU A 74 -11.59 3.17 8.86
C LEU A 74 -12.69 2.61 7.99
N SER A 75 -12.67 2.96 6.71
CA SER A 75 -13.36 2.16 5.71
C SER A 75 -12.41 1.06 5.24
N VAL A 76 -12.95 -0.11 4.96
CA VAL A 76 -12.17 -1.30 4.61
C VAL A 76 -12.58 -1.73 3.22
N GLU A 77 -11.58 -1.89 2.35
CA GLU A 77 -11.80 -2.39 1.00
C GLU A 77 -11.00 -3.67 0.81
N MET A 78 -11.71 -4.79 0.67
CA MET A 78 -11.07 -6.08 0.35
C MET A 78 -10.68 -6.05 -1.12
N MET A 79 -9.38 -6.12 -1.40
CA MET A 79 -8.89 -6.02 -2.78
C MET A 79 -9.24 -7.26 -3.60
N GLN A 80 -9.61 -7.03 -4.84
CA GLN A 80 -9.81 -8.09 -5.84
C GLN A 80 -8.73 -7.97 -6.91
N SER A 81 -8.20 -9.11 -7.35
CA SER A 81 -7.18 -9.12 -8.41
C SER A 81 -7.70 -8.48 -9.69
N GLY A 82 -6.87 -7.67 -10.31
CA GLY A 82 -7.18 -7.05 -11.59
C GLY A 82 -7.97 -5.76 -11.53
N LEU A 83 -8.43 -5.35 -10.35
CA LEU A 83 -9.06 -4.04 -10.19
C LEU A 83 -8.00 -2.99 -9.84
N LEU A 84 -8.21 -1.77 -10.30
CA LEU A 84 -7.35 -0.65 -10.00
C LEU A 84 -7.98 0.15 -8.86
N TYR A 85 -7.24 0.26 -7.75
CA TYR A 85 -7.68 1.01 -6.57
C TYR A 85 -6.85 2.28 -6.50
N ASN A 86 -7.46 3.41 -6.80
CA ASN A 86 -6.73 4.69 -6.81
C ASN A 86 -6.96 5.42 -5.50
N VAL A 87 -5.99 5.34 -4.60
CA VAL A 87 -6.00 6.11 -3.36
C VAL A 87 -5.72 7.56 -3.72
N LYS A 88 -6.70 8.42 -3.49
CA LYS A 88 -6.63 9.81 -3.93
C LYS A 88 -5.61 10.60 -3.11
N GLN A 89 -5.08 11.65 -3.72
CA GLN A 89 -4.18 12.60 -3.06
C GLN A 89 -4.71 12.99 -1.68
N ALA A 90 -3.83 12.94 -0.68
CA ALA A 90 -4.10 13.32 0.71
C ALA A 90 -5.11 12.41 1.44
N ALA A 91 -5.49 11.28 0.88
CA ALA A 91 -6.32 10.30 1.59
C ALA A 91 -5.46 9.46 2.52
N TRP A 92 -5.86 9.38 3.80
CA TRP A 92 -5.17 8.53 4.78
C TRP A 92 -5.41 7.06 4.44
N HIS A 93 -4.35 6.27 4.45
CA HIS A 93 -4.46 4.87 4.08
C HIS A 93 -3.36 4.01 4.69
N ASN A 94 -3.58 2.73 4.67
CA ASN A 94 -2.59 1.68 4.82
C ASN A 94 -3.21 0.36 4.33
N ALA A 95 -2.48 -0.72 4.37
CA ALA A 95 -2.93 -2.00 3.85
C ALA A 95 -2.42 -3.15 4.71
N VAL A 96 -3.19 -4.24 4.76
CA VAL A 96 -2.70 -5.52 5.27
C VAL A 96 -2.61 -6.49 4.10
N LEU A 97 -1.56 -7.30 4.11
CA LEU A 97 -1.25 -8.24 3.04
C LEU A 97 -1.11 -9.64 3.61
N SER A 98 -1.62 -10.65 2.88
CA SER A 98 -1.23 -12.03 3.15
C SER A 98 0.26 -12.19 2.84
N ARG A 99 0.88 -13.24 3.40
CA ARG A 99 2.34 -13.43 3.24
C ARG A 99 2.74 -13.69 1.80
N ASP A 100 1.84 -14.19 0.98
CA ASP A 100 2.08 -14.43 -0.45
C ASP A 100 1.60 -13.29 -1.36
N ALA A 101 1.12 -12.19 -0.79
CA ALA A 101 0.57 -11.09 -1.57
C ALA A 101 1.64 -10.30 -2.31
N THR A 102 1.29 -9.86 -3.50
CA THR A 102 2.07 -8.89 -4.27
C THR A 102 1.12 -7.83 -4.80
N ILE A 103 1.44 -6.58 -4.50
CA ILE A 103 0.68 -5.41 -4.97
C ILE A 103 1.58 -4.57 -5.85
N LEU A 104 1.06 -4.18 -7.02
CA LEU A 104 1.70 -3.20 -7.88
C LEU A 104 1.23 -1.81 -7.48
N LEU A 105 2.17 -0.87 -7.35
CA LEU A 105 1.89 0.51 -6.97
C LEU A 105 2.39 1.45 -8.06
N VAL A 106 1.60 2.50 -8.33
CA VAL A 106 2.01 3.59 -9.21
C VAL A 106 1.76 4.91 -8.48
N GLU A 107 2.80 5.74 -8.41
CA GLU A 107 2.74 7.04 -7.75
C GLU A 107 3.76 7.99 -8.38
N ASN A 108 3.75 9.25 -7.97
CA ASN A 108 4.80 10.16 -8.41
C ASN A 108 6.16 9.65 -7.97
N ARG A 109 7.15 9.80 -8.84
CA ARG A 109 8.52 9.34 -8.61
C ARG A 109 9.16 9.97 -7.38
N ASP A 110 8.81 11.21 -7.05
CA ASP A 110 9.38 11.94 -5.93
C ASP A 110 8.67 11.71 -4.59
N THR A 111 7.70 10.80 -4.54
CA THR A 111 6.99 10.48 -3.30
C THR A 111 7.97 9.97 -2.25
N CYS A 112 7.99 10.61 -1.08
CA CYS A 112 8.91 10.31 0.01
C CYS A 112 8.32 10.81 1.33
N ARG A 113 9.07 10.65 2.43
CA ARG A 113 8.60 11.11 3.73
C ARG A 113 8.37 12.61 3.79
N ASP A 114 9.16 13.41 3.05
CA ASP A 114 9.08 14.87 3.10
C ASP A 114 7.79 15.43 2.50
N ASN A 115 7.15 14.71 1.57
CA ASN A 115 5.87 15.12 0.99
C ASN A 115 4.71 14.19 1.38
N SER A 116 4.90 13.45 2.48
CA SER A 116 3.89 12.56 3.06
C SER A 116 3.65 12.93 4.52
N GLU A 117 2.50 12.56 5.04
CA GLU A 117 2.14 12.77 6.43
C GLU A 117 1.74 11.44 7.06
N TYR A 118 1.92 11.33 8.38
CA TYR A 118 1.71 10.10 9.13
C TYR A 118 0.85 10.39 10.35
N PHE A 119 -0.09 9.50 10.63
CA PHE A 119 -0.95 9.60 11.81
C PHE A 119 -0.91 8.28 12.58
N PRO A 120 -0.56 8.28 13.87
CA PRO A 120 -0.50 7.05 14.66
C PRO A 120 -1.85 6.33 14.67
N ILE A 121 -1.82 5.02 14.48
CA ILE A 121 -3.02 4.19 14.49
C ILE A 121 -3.66 4.23 15.86
N THR A 122 -4.96 4.58 15.93
CA THR A 122 -5.71 4.59 17.18
C THR A 122 -6.03 3.16 17.63
N PRO A 123 -6.33 2.93 18.93
CA PRO A 123 -6.75 1.60 19.38
C PRO A 123 -7.99 1.06 18.64
N ALA A 124 -8.96 1.92 18.33
CA ALA A 124 -10.15 1.52 17.58
C ALA A 124 -9.79 1.09 16.15
N GLN A 125 -8.93 1.86 15.48
CA GLN A 125 -8.44 1.53 14.13
C GLN A 125 -7.66 0.22 14.14
N ARG A 126 -6.81 0.01 15.13
CA ARG A 126 -6.04 -1.24 15.23
C ARG A 126 -6.95 -2.45 15.38
N ALA A 127 -8.02 -2.32 16.14
CA ALA A 127 -8.97 -3.41 16.30
C ALA A 127 -9.57 -3.81 14.94
N VAL A 128 -9.93 -2.85 14.10
CA VAL A 128 -10.43 -3.09 12.76
C VAL A 128 -9.38 -3.78 11.88
N ILE A 129 -8.16 -3.28 11.93
CA ILE A 129 -7.04 -3.83 11.14
C ILE A 129 -6.77 -5.29 11.51
N VAL A 130 -6.67 -5.57 12.81
CA VAL A 130 -6.41 -6.93 13.30
C VAL A 130 -7.54 -7.87 12.91
N GLN A 131 -8.79 -7.44 13.08
CA GLN A 131 -9.96 -8.25 12.72
C GLN A 131 -9.98 -8.55 11.22
N THR A 132 -9.69 -7.56 10.38
CA THR A 132 -9.64 -7.72 8.93
C THR A 132 -8.58 -8.72 8.52
N ALA A 133 -7.37 -8.60 9.09
CA ALA A 133 -6.28 -9.50 8.79
C ALA A 133 -6.63 -10.94 9.16
N ARG A 134 -7.27 -11.17 10.31
CA ARG A 134 -7.71 -12.49 10.72
C ARG A 134 -8.74 -13.08 9.76
N ALA A 135 -9.68 -12.26 9.30
CA ALA A 135 -10.70 -12.70 8.34
C ALA A 135 -10.09 -13.10 7.00
N MET A 136 -9.01 -12.43 6.58
CA MET A 136 -8.29 -12.77 5.35
C MET A 136 -7.60 -14.13 5.44
N CYS A 137 -7.06 -14.47 6.62
CA CYS A 137 -6.33 -15.70 6.83
C CYS A 137 -7.23 -16.90 7.13
N GLY A 138 -8.45 -16.64 7.50
CA GLY A 138 -9.47 -17.65 7.76
C GLY A 138 -10.21 -18.02 6.50
#